data_1d4b13a95f6bee856caeace0c32f6201
#
_entry.id   1d4b13a95f6bee856caeace0c32f6201
#
_cell.length_a   1.000
_cell.length_b   1.000
_cell.length_c   1.000
_cell.angle_alpha   90.00
_cell.angle_beta   90.00
_cell.angle_gamma   90.00
#
_symmetry.space_group_name_H-M   'P 1'
#
loop_
_entity.id
_entity.type
_entity.pdbx_description
1 polymer ?
#
loop_
_entity_poly.entity_id
_entity_poly.type
_entity_poly.pdbx_seq_one_letter_code
_entity_poly.pdbx_strand_id
1 'polypeptide(L)'
;MNYTEFVNAVKEKLTQELNGGVRVNVYTTKKNNATERTGLILETPGVNISPTIYLEEFFELYEKGKQMDWIIEDLVELYEEIRQEKSWDYERMLSFEGVKDRIIFRLINTEKNKELLLDVPHREFLDLSLVFAVLVEADNDGTAVMLIKDLHMRQWKVTKEQLWNAAKENTKRLLPAECFGMNFAVYELLSRSTPGEHDRENLLRRTWHIHQELELPEKDKMYVLSNKLKNYGAACIAYPYILDMLAGVLKENFYVLPSSVHEVIIVPESSQIRQSELERMVREINETQVPEEEILSNHAYFYYAQEGKLQLGKEMCIDREDNE
;
A
#
# COMPACT_ATOMS: atom_id res chain seq x y z
N MET A 1 -5.88 -20.24 -24.78
CA MET A 1 -6.78 -20.62 -23.67
C MET A 1 -7.23 -19.32 -23.04
N ASN A 2 -8.52 -19.13 -22.76
CA ASN A 2 -8.98 -17.94 -22.05
C ASN A 2 -8.71 -18.06 -20.54
N TYR A 3 -8.90 -16.97 -19.79
CA TYR A 3 -8.57 -16.94 -18.36
C TYR A 3 -9.31 -18.02 -17.54
N THR A 4 -10.61 -18.23 -17.79
CA THR A 4 -11.40 -19.26 -17.08
C THR A 4 -10.89 -20.66 -17.37
N GLU A 5 -10.54 -20.95 -18.61
CA GLU A 5 -9.96 -22.24 -19.02
C GLU A 5 -8.58 -22.44 -18.36
N PHE A 6 -7.78 -21.38 -18.28
CA PHE A 6 -6.48 -21.39 -17.59
C PHE A 6 -6.63 -21.71 -16.11
N VAL A 7 -7.52 -21.01 -15.38
CA VAL A 7 -7.79 -21.25 -13.97
C VAL A 7 -8.20 -22.71 -13.70
N ASN A 8 -9.07 -23.26 -14.54
CA ASN A 8 -9.50 -24.66 -14.40
C ASN A 8 -8.36 -25.64 -14.68
N ALA A 9 -7.56 -25.40 -15.71
CA ALA A 9 -6.42 -26.25 -16.05
C ALA A 9 -5.35 -26.23 -14.94
N VAL A 10 -5.06 -25.05 -14.37
CA VAL A 10 -4.14 -24.91 -13.23
C VAL A 10 -4.66 -25.67 -12.02
N LYS A 11 -5.97 -25.51 -11.68
CA LYS A 11 -6.59 -26.23 -10.57
C LYS A 11 -6.46 -27.75 -10.72
N GLU A 12 -6.79 -28.27 -11.90
CA GLU A 12 -6.74 -29.71 -12.18
C GLU A 12 -5.31 -30.26 -12.05
N LYS A 13 -4.33 -29.58 -12.66
CA LYS A 13 -2.93 -30.01 -12.62
C LYS A 13 -2.35 -29.93 -11.19
N LEU A 14 -2.59 -28.84 -10.46
CA LEU A 14 -2.14 -28.73 -9.07
C LEU A 14 -2.79 -29.77 -8.16
N THR A 15 -4.05 -30.13 -8.40
CA THR A 15 -4.71 -31.21 -7.62
C THR A 15 -4.05 -32.58 -7.87
N GLN A 16 -3.46 -32.79 -9.06
CA GLN A 16 -2.72 -34.02 -9.38
C GLN A 16 -1.30 -34.02 -8.82
N GLU A 17 -0.62 -32.88 -8.84
CA GLU A 17 0.77 -32.74 -8.36
C GLU A 17 0.86 -32.70 -6.83
N LEU A 18 -0.07 -32.01 -6.16
CA LEU A 18 -0.08 -31.86 -4.70
C LEU A 18 -0.66 -33.11 -4.04
N ASN A 19 0.23 -34.08 -3.76
CA ASN A 19 -0.09 -35.30 -3.01
C ASN A 19 -0.27 -34.98 -1.50
N GLY A 20 -0.98 -35.84 -0.77
CA GLY A 20 -1.07 -35.72 0.70
C GLY A 20 -2.32 -35.07 1.25
N GLY A 21 -3.42 -35.00 0.47
CA GLY A 21 -4.73 -34.54 0.95
C GLY A 21 -4.93 -33.05 0.91
N VAL A 22 -4.06 -32.31 0.21
CA VAL A 22 -4.25 -30.87 -0.07
C VAL A 22 -5.45 -30.69 -0.96
N ARG A 23 -6.38 -29.81 -0.56
CA ARG A 23 -7.55 -29.43 -1.38
C ARG A 23 -7.27 -28.12 -2.08
N VAL A 24 -7.40 -28.12 -3.42
CA VAL A 24 -7.23 -26.94 -4.26
C VAL A 24 -8.60 -26.35 -4.57
N ASN A 25 -8.90 -25.20 -4.00
CA ASN A 25 -10.14 -24.47 -4.21
C ASN A 25 -9.89 -23.17 -4.97
N VAL A 26 -10.74 -22.88 -5.97
CA VAL A 26 -10.73 -21.56 -6.65
C VAL A 26 -11.60 -20.61 -5.84
N TYR A 27 -11.09 -19.42 -5.59
CA TYR A 27 -11.77 -18.38 -4.85
C TYR A 27 -11.64 -17.05 -5.57
N THR A 28 -12.77 -16.40 -5.85
CA THR A 28 -12.78 -15.04 -6.37
C THR A 28 -13.08 -14.06 -5.23
N THR A 29 -12.25 -13.05 -5.07
CA THR A 29 -12.40 -12.05 -4.03
C THR A 29 -12.39 -10.65 -4.62
N LYS A 30 -13.19 -9.77 -4.05
CA LYS A 30 -13.11 -8.33 -4.31
C LYS A 30 -11.96 -7.73 -3.48
N LYS A 31 -11.04 -7.10 -4.16
CA LYS A 31 -9.92 -6.36 -3.60
C LYS A 31 -10.25 -4.87 -3.44
N ASN A 32 -9.25 -4.08 -3.14
CA ASN A 32 -9.36 -2.64 -3.11
C ASN A 32 -9.87 -2.10 -4.46
N ASN A 33 -10.63 -1.01 -4.44
CA ASN A 33 -11.25 -0.40 -5.62
C ASN A 33 -12.20 -1.34 -6.41
N ALA A 34 -12.85 -2.29 -5.70
CA ALA A 34 -13.75 -3.29 -6.26
C ALA A 34 -13.13 -4.19 -7.34
N THR A 35 -11.81 -4.23 -7.47
CA THR A 35 -11.09 -5.12 -8.38
C THR A 35 -11.35 -6.57 -7.98
N GLU A 36 -11.72 -7.42 -8.93
CA GLU A 36 -11.90 -8.84 -8.71
C GLU A 36 -10.61 -9.59 -9.02
N ARG A 37 -10.17 -10.42 -8.07
CA ARG A 37 -9.05 -11.34 -8.28
C ARG A 37 -9.45 -12.77 -8.01
N THR A 38 -8.95 -13.66 -8.84
CA THR A 38 -9.15 -15.10 -8.72
C THR A 38 -7.89 -15.74 -8.18
N GLY A 39 -8.02 -16.43 -7.05
CA GLY A 39 -6.92 -17.12 -6.42
C GLY A 39 -7.23 -18.59 -6.15
N LEU A 40 -6.18 -19.35 -5.92
CA LEU A 40 -6.22 -20.70 -5.41
C LEU A 40 -5.98 -20.68 -3.90
N ILE A 41 -6.88 -21.33 -3.17
CA ILE A 41 -6.70 -21.64 -1.75
C ILE A 41 -6.26 -23.10 -1.66
N LEU A 42 -5.07 -23.31 -1.07
CA LEU A 42 -4.47 -24.63 -0.92
C LEU A 42 -4.66 -25.08 0.54
N GLU A 43 -5.75 -25.78 0.80
CA GLU A 43 -6.12 -26.23 2.15
C GLU A 43 -5.34 -27.49 2.53
N THR A 44 -4.45 -27.36 3.52
CA THR A 44 -3.69 -28.49 4.07
C THR A 44 -4.39 -29.05 5.32
N PRO A 45 -4.58 -30.36 5.46
CA PRO A 45 -5.16 -30.95 6.67
C PRO A 45 -4.37 -30.57 7.92
N GLY A 46 -5.08 -30.04 8.94
CA GLY A 46 -4.48 -29.63 10.21
C GLY A 46 -3.87 -28.22 10.21
N VAL A 47 -3.93 -27.49 9.11
CA VAL A 47 -3.51 -26.08 9.01
C VAL A 47 -4.76 -25.19 8.91
N ASN A 48 -4.89 -24.24 9.83
CA ASN A 48 -6.09 -23.39 9.93
C ASN A 48 -6.07 -22.16 9.01
N ILE A 49 -4.95 -21.86 8.40
CA ILE A 49 -4.78 -20.74 7.47
C ILE A 49 -4.17 -21.27 6.19
N SER A 50 -4.85 -21.01 5.09
CA SER A 50 -4.38 -21.39 3.76
C SER A 50 -4.03 -20.11 2.99
N PRO A 51 -2.83 -20.01 2.42
CA PRO A 51 -2.49 -18.88 1.57
C PRO A 51 -3.38 -18.86 0.32
N THR A 52 -3.67 -17.68 -0.18
CA THR A 52 -4.32 -17.50 -1.46
C THR A 52 -3.28 -17.06 -2.47
N ILE A 53 -3.07 -17.86 -3.50
CA ILE A 53 -2.17 -17.53 -4.62
C ILE A 53 -3.03 -16.98 -5.76
N TYR A 54 -2.79 -15.73 -6.15
CA TYR A 54 -3.54 -15.07 -7.23
C TYR A 54 -3.00 -15.51 -8.58
N LEU A 55 -3.89 -15.72 -9.55
CA LEU A 55 -3.56 -16.35 -10.83
C LEU A 55 -3.39 -15.35 -11.99
N GLU A 56 -3.70 -14.08 -11.80
CA GLU A 56 -3.65 -13.07 -12.85
C GLU A 56 -2.23 -12.92 -13.41
N GLU A 57 -1.23 -12.83 -12.54
CA GLU A 57 0.18 -12.69 -12.93
C GLU A 57 0.71 -13.95 -13.66
N PHE A 58 0.26 -15.13 -13.23
CA PHE A 58 0.60 -16.39 -13.91
C PHE A 58 -0.08 -16.51 -15.28
N PHE A 59 -1.31 -15.97 -15.41
CA PHE A 59 -1.98 -15.93 -16.68
C PHE A 59 -1.28 -14.99 -17.67
N GLU A 60 -0.81 -13.83 -17.23
CA GLU A 60 0.02 -12.95 -18.05
C GLU A 60 1.31 -13.63 -18.52
N LEU A 61 1.98 -14.40 -17.65
CA LEU A 61 3.15 -15.20 -18.04
C LEU A 61 2.80 -16.25 -19.09
N TYR A 62 1.63 -16.89 -18.94
CA TYR A 62 1.12 -17.82 -19.93
C TYR A 62 0.86 -17.14 -21.29
N GLU A 63 0.23 -15.97 -21.32
CA GLU A 63 0.00 -15.20 -22.53
C GLU A 63 1.29 -14.73 -23.20
N LYS A 64 2.33 -14.45 -22.40
CA LYS A 64 3.69 -14.15 -22.87
C LYS A 64 4.47 -15.40 -23.36
N GLY A 65 3.82 -16.58 -23.37
CA GLY A 65 4.35 -17.83 -23.94
C GLY A 65 5.04 -18.77 -22.96
N LYS A 66 4.93 -18.56 -21.64
CA LYS A 66 5.40 -19.55 -20.66
C LYS A 66 4.56 -20.82 -20.74
N GLN A 67 5.23 -21.99 -20.64
CA GLN A 67 4.58 -23.29 -20.68
C GLN A 67 3.77 -23.54 -19.39
N MET A 68 2.64 -24.23 -19.53
CA MET A 68 1.79 -24.56 -18.39
C MET A 68 2.53 -25.36 -17.32
N ASP A 69 3.38 -26.31 -17.73
CA ASP A 69 4.10 -27.16 -16.78
C ASP A 69 5.09 -26.34 -15.94
N TRP A 70 5.77 -25.35 -16.53
CA TRP A 70 6.60 -24.42 -15.78
C TRP A 70 5.78 -23.60 -14.76
N ILE A 71 4.58 -23.13 -15.14
CA ILE A 71 3.67 -22.39 -14.23
C ILE A 71 3.25 -23.28 -13.05
N ILE A 72 2.99 -24.54 -13.29
CA ILE A 72 2.62 -25.49 -12.23
C ILE A 72 3.80 -25.73 -11.27
N GLU A 73 5.02 -25.93 -11.80
CA GLU A 73 6.24 -26.09 -11.01
C GLU A 73 6.46 -24.85 -10.10
N ASP A 74 6.35 -23.64 -10.66
CA ASP A 74 6.50 -22.37 -9.94
C ASP A 74 5.45 -22.20 -8.81
N LEU A 75 4.20 -22.56 -9.10
CA LEU A 75 3.11 -22.55 -8.11
C LEU A 75 3.30 -23.57 -6.98
N VAL A 76 3.86 -24.74 -7.28
CA VAL A 76 4.19 -25.79 -6.29
C VAL A 76 5.35 -25.31 -5.42
N GLU A 77 6.40 -24.73 -6.02
CA GLU A 77 7.55 -24.19 -5.28
C GLU A 77 7.10 -23.06 -4.34
N LEU A 78 6.33 -22.10 -4.83
CA LEU A 78 5.75 -21.02 -4.02
C LEU A 78 4.90 -21.55 -2.86
N TYR A 79 4.09 -22.59 -3.11
CA TYR A 79 3.28 -23.21 -2.06
C TYR A 79 4.13 -23.86 -0.97
N GLU A 80 5.19 -24.61 -1.35
CA GLU A 80 6.09 -25.29 -0.42
C GLU A 80 6.90 -24.27 0.41
N GLU A 81 7.34 -23.16 -0.19
CA GLU A 81 7.99 -22.05 0.52
C GLU A 81 7.06 -21.48 1.59
N ILE A 82 5.84 -21.06 1.19
CA ILE A 82 4.86 -20.50 2.13
C ILE A 82 4.49 -21.50 3.24
N ARG A 83 4.42 -22.79 2.93
CA ARG A 83 4.09 -23.84 3.89
C ARG A 83 5.19 -24.07 4.92
N GLN A 84 6.46 -23.96 4.52
CA GLN A 84 7.61 -24.19 5.43
C GLN A 84 7.81 -23.02 6.39
N GLU A 85 7.44 -21.81 5.98
CA GLU A 85 7.84 -20.63 6.71
C GLU A 85 7.08 -20.38 8.00
N LYS A 86 5.81 -20.84 8.22
CA LYS A 86 5.13 -20.46 9.48
C LYS A 86 3.87 -21.25 9.87
N SER A 87 3.87 -21.69 11.12
CA SER A 87 2.65 -21.89 11.89
C SER A 87 2.17 -20.52 12.40
N TRP A 88 1.17 -19.95 11.75
CA TRP A 88 0.53 -18.73 12.21
C TRP A 88 -0.17 -18.98 13.55
N ASP A 89 0.10 -18.14 14.54
CA ASP A 89 -0.58 -18.21 15.82
C ASP A 89 -2.01 -17.65 15.69
N TYR A 90 -2.89 -18.48 15.11
CA TYR A 90 -4.30 -18.13 14.91
C TYR A 90 -4.99 -17.76 16.23
N GLU A 91 -4.57 -18.35 17.36
CA GLU A 91 -5.16 -18.06 18.67
C GLU A 91 -5.03 -16.58 19.04
N ARG A 92 -3.94 -15.94 18.65
CA ARG A 92 -3.76 -14.49 18.86
C ARG A 92 -4.80 -13.66 18.12
N MET A 93 -5.25 -14.09 16.95
CA MET A 93 -6.24 -13.35 16.17
C MET A 93 -7.64 -13.42 16.74
N LEU A 94 -7.92 -14.33 17.64
CA LEU A 94 -9.23 -14.49 18.28
C LEU A 94 -9.55 -13.41 19.32
N SER A 95 -8.55 -12.66 19.77
CA SER A 95 -8.71 -11.64 20.81
C SER A 95 -8.05 -10.30 20.44
N PHE A 96 -8.62 -9.20 20.91
CA PHE A 96 -8.02 -7.88 20.73
C PHE A 96 -6.61 -7.79 21.35
N GLU A 97 -6.43 -8.32 22.55
CA GLU A 97 -5.13 -8.31 23.24
C GLU A 97 -4.04 -9.03 22.44
N GLY A 98 -4.40 -10.08 21.70
CA GLY A 98 -3.46 -10.80 20.85
C GLY A 98 -3.00 -10.03 19.61
N VAL A 99 -3.81 -9.09 19.11
CA VAL A 99 -3.53 -8.36 17.86
C VAL A 99 -3.26 -6.87 18.07
N LYS A 100 -3.60 -6.30 19.23
CA LYS A 100 -3.60 -4.83 19.45
C LYS A 100 -2.29 -4.15 19.08
N ASP A 101 -1.14 -4.78 19.34
CA ASP A 101 0.18 -4.22 19.09
C ASP A 101 0.62 -4.30 17.62
N ARG A 102 -0.21 -4.95 16.79
CA ARG A 102 -0.01 -5.11 15.35
C ARG A 102 -1.11 -4.45 14.50
N ILE A 103 -2.07 -3.78 15.14
CA ILE A 103 -3.11 -3.04 14.42
C ILE A 103 -2.48 -1.79 13.79
N ILE A 104 -2.62 -1.68 12.47
CA ILE A 104 -2.18 -0.57 11.65
C ILE A 104 -3.37 0.05 10.93
N PHE A 105 -3.19 1.21 10.33
CA PHE A 105 -4.12 1.75 9.36
C PHE A 105 -3.47 1.91 7.98
N ARG A 106 -4.29 1.90 6.96
CA ARG A 106 -3.92 2.21 5.58
C ARG A 106 -4.99 3.08 4.93
N LEU A 107 -4.62 3.76 3.85
CA LEU A 107 -5.54 4.56 3.05
C LEU A 107 -6.12 3.76 1.90
N ILE A 108 -7.39 4.00 1.60
CA ILE A 108 -8.07 3.51 0.40
C ILE A 108 -8.96 4.62 -0.18
N ASN A 109 -9.29 4.54 -1.45
CA ASN A 109 -10.25 5.46 -2.08
C ASN A 109 -11.65 5.23 -1.50
N THR A 110 -12.32 6.29 -1.04
CA THR A 110 -13.64 6.18 -0.41
C THR A 110 -14.71 5.78 -1.43
N GLU A 111 -14.75 6.47 -2.57
CA GLU A 111 -15.78 6.31 -3.59
C GLU A 111 -15.75 4.91 -4.22
N LYS A 112 -14.55 4.45 -4.63
CA LYS A 112 -14.36 3.14 -5.25
C LYS A 112 -14.59 1.97 -4.29
N ASN A 113 -14.54 2.21 -2.97
CA ASN A 113 -14.67 1.19 -1.94
C ASN A 113 -15.96 1.29 -1.11
N LYS A 114 -16.99 1.97 -1.59
CA LYS A 114 -18.25 2.17 -0.85
C LYS A 114 -18.85 0.87 -0.31
N GLU A 115 -18.87 -0.18 -1.13
CA GLU A 115 -19.41 -1.49 -0.71
C GLU A 115 -18.56 -2.11 0.41
N LEU A 116 -17.23 -2.07 0.28
CA LEU A 116 -16.31 -2.57 1.29
C LEU A 116 -16.48 -1.83 2.62
N LEU A 117 -16.64 -0.52 2.56
CA LEU A 117 -16.76 0.35 3.73
C LEU A 117 -18.06 0.14 4.53
N LEU A 118 -19.07 -0.58 3.99
CA LEU A 118 -20.27 -0.97 4.75
C LEU A 118 -19.97 -1.97 5.87
N ASP A 119 -18.93 -2.79 5.72
CA ASP A 119 -18.57 -3.86 6.66
C ASP A 119 -17.23 -3.64 7.36
N VAL A 120 -16.56 -2.50 7.07
CA VAL A 120 -15.20 -2.21 7.55
C VAL A 120 -15.20 -0.93 8.38
N PRO A 121 -14.72 -0.99 9.64
CA PRO A 121 -14.54 0.21 10.44
C PRO A 121 -13.50 1.12 9.78
N HIS A 122 -13.87 2.38 9.59
CA HIS A 122 -13.04 3.37 8.89
C HIS A 122 -13.18 4.77 9.48
N ARG A 123 -12.27 5.66 9.12
CA ARG A 123 -12.31 7.11 9.40
C ARG A 123 -12.14 7.87 8.09
N GLU A 124 -12.89 8.93 7.93
CA GLU A 124 -12.76 9.83 6.78
C GLU A 124 -11.43 10.58 6.81
N PHE A 125 -10.81 10.72 5.65
CA PHE A 125 -9.58 11.46 5.43
C PHE A 125 -9.62 12.09 4.02
N LEU A 126 -10.16 13.29 3.91
CA LEU A 126 -10.46 13.97 2.65
C LEU A 126 -11.39 13.10 1.76
N ASP A 127 -10.99 12.78 0.53
CA ASP A 127 -11.70 11.85 -0.36
C ASP A 127 -11.30 10.38 -0.17
N LEU A 128 -10.47 10.12 0.85
CA LEU A 128 -9.98 8.80 1.22
C LEU A 128 -10.60 8.29 2.53
N SER A 129 -10.41 7.03 2.80
CA SER A 129 -10.79 6.39 4.06
C SER A 129 -9.59 5.69 4.69
N LEU A 130 -9.38 5.95 5.97
CA LEU A 130 -8.48 5.17 6.82
C LEU A 130 -9.18 3.89 7.25
N VAL A 131 -8.68 2.75 6.83
CA VAL A 131 -9.16 1.42 7.26
C VAL A 131 -8.11 0.73 8.13
N PHE A 132 -8.57 -0.14 9.04
CA PHE A 132 -7.70 -0.82 10.00
C PHE A 132 -7.36 -2.22 9.54
N ALA A 133 -6.14 -2.64 9.79
CA ALA A 133 -5.68 -3.99 9.49
C ALA A 133 -4.76 -4.50 10.60
N VAL A 134 -4.68 -5.81 10.76
CA VAL A 134 -3.64 -6.46 11.57
C VAL A 134 -2.45 -6.73 10.64
N LEU A 135 -1.30 -6.19 10.97
CA LEU A 135 -0.04 -6.51 10.30
C LEU A 135 0.41 -7.89 10.77
N VAL A 136 0.20 -8.87 9.91
CA VAL A 136 0.52 -10.25 10.22
C VAL A 136 2.01 -10.49 10.05
N GLU A 137 2.53 -10.05 8.92
CA GLU A 137 3.94 -10.15 8.55
C GLU A 137 4.39 -8.92 7.79
N ALA A 138 5.65 -8.58 7.92
CA ALA A 138 6.28 -7.49 7.19
C ALA A 138 7.78 -7.75 7.08
N ASP A 139 8.24 -8.07 5.89
CA ASP A 139 9.63 -8.28 5.54
C ASP A 139 9.96 -7.64 4.19
N ASN A 140 11.16 -7.92 3.67
CA ASN A 140 11.61 -7.36 2.39
C ASN A 140 10.89 -7.98 1.19
N ASP A 141 10.26 -9.14 1.35
CA ASP A 141 9.58 -9.89 0.30
C ASP A 141 8.09 -9.53 0.22
N GLY A 142 7.57 -8.86 1.26
CA GLY A 142 6.21 -8.36 1.23
C GLY A 142 5.59 -8.04 2.59
N THR A 143 4.30 -7.74 2.54
CA THR A 143 3.52 -7.40 3.73
C THR A 143 2.21 -8.16 3.72
N ALA A 144 2.02 -9.05 4.69
CA ALA A 144 0.75 -9.73 4.90
C ALA A 144 -0.10 -8.97 5.93
N VAL A 145 -1.32 -8.62 5.54
CA VAL A 145 -2.26 -7.91 6.41
C VAL A 145 -3.63 -8.57 6.41
N MET A 146 -4.28 -8.59 7.56
CA MET A 146 -5.68 -8.99 7.71
C MET A 146 -6.54 -7.75 7.90
N LEU A 147 -7.42 -7.45 6.96
CA LEU A 147 -8.36 -6.33 7.06
C LEU A 147 -9.33 -6.55 8.24
N ILE A 148 -9.44 -5.57 9.12
CA ILE A 148 -10.36 -5.62 10.25
C ILE A 148 -11.77 -5.27 9.75
N LYS A 149 -12.73 -6.16 9.99
CA LYS A 149 -14.14 -5.96 9.68
C LYS A 149 -14.96 -5.71 10.97
N ASP A 150 -16.16 -5.22 10.82
CA ASP A 150 -17.11 -5.03 11.93
C ASP A 150 -17.38 -6.33 12.71
N LEU A 151 -17.30 -7.47 12.04
CA LEU A 151 -17.41 -8.79 12.70
C LEU A 151 -16.27 -9.00 13.72
N HIS A 152 -15.04 -8.64 13.36
CA HIS A 152 -13.89 -8.73 14.27
C HIS A 152 -14.07 -7.80 15.47
N MET A 153 -14.55 -6.56 15.26
CA MET A 153 -14.84 -5.64 16.38
C MET A 153 -15.86 -6.22 17.36
N ARG A 154 -16.95 -6.82 16.82
CA ARG A 154 -17.97 -7.49 17.66
C ARG A 154 -17.38 -8.67 18.44
N GLN A 155 -16.57 -9.50 17.78
CA GLN A 155 -15.92 -10.65 18.42
C GLN A 155 -14.93 -10.21 19.52
N TRP A 156 -14.13 -9.20 19.24
CA TRP A 156 -13.14 -8.65 20.18
C TRP A 156 -13.75 -7.71 21.23
N LYS A 157 -15.02 -7.34 21.06
CA LYS A 157 -15.75 -6.39 21.93
C LYS A 157 -15.05 -5.04 22.06
N VAL A 158 -14.58 -4.49 20.93
CA VAL A 158 -13.86 -3.21 20.87
C VAL A 158 -14.61 -2.17 20.04
N THR A 159 -14.31 -0.91 20.33
CA THR A 159 -14.83 0.24 19.60
C THR A 159 -13.88 0.68 18.48
N LYS A 160 -14.39 1.43 17.51
CA LYS A 160 -13.57 2.06 16.45
C LYS A 160 -12.48 2.99 17.05
N GLU A 161 -12.77 3.64 18.18
CA GLU A 161 -11.80 4.51 18.84
C GLU A 161 -10.63 3.72 19.46
N GLN A 162 -10.90 2.53 20.01
CA GLN A 162 -9.83 1.66 20.52
C GLN A 162 -8.94 1.14 19.38
N LEU A 163 -9.52 0.81 18.21
CA LEU A 163 -8.74 0.47 17.02
C LEU A 163 -7.87 1.64 16.59
N TRP A 164 -8.44 2.85 16.52
CA TRP A 164 -7.70 4.04 16.14
C TRP A 164 -6.52 4.32 17.08
N ASN A 165 -6.74 4.26 18.39
CA ASN A 165 -5.69 4.52 19.37
C ASN A 165 -4.53 3.50 19.25
N ALA A 166 -4.84 2.22 19.03
CA ALA A 166 -3.84 1.22 18.78
C ALA A 166 -3.10 1.47 17.44
N ALA A 167 -3.86 1.66 16.35
CA ALA A 167 -3.31 1.85 15.02
C ALA A 167 -2.41 3.09 14.92
N LYS A 168 -2.82 4.22 15.50
CA LYS A 168 -2.08 5.48 15.50
C LYS A 168 -0.66 5.36 16.05
N GLU A 169 -0.49 4.57 17.13
CA GLU A 169 0.83 4.37 17.73
C GLU A 169 1.62 3.28 16.99
N ASN A 170 0.96 2.20 16.63
CA ASN A 170 1.64 1.07 16.00
C ASN A 170 2.10 1.38 14.59
N THR A 171 1.27 2.07 13.76
CA THR A 171 1.60 2.28 12.35
C THR A 171 2.92 3.01 12.20
N LYS A 172 3.13 4.09 12.93
CA LYS A 172 4.40 4.84 12.90
C LYS A 172 5.61 4.04 13.41
N ARG A 173 5.38 3.09 14.32
CA ARG A 173 6.43 2.23 14.90
C ARG A 173 6.77 1.05 14.01
N LEU A 174 5.75 0.40 13.44
CA LEU A 174 5.91 -0.81 12.62
C LEU A 174 6.26 -0.46 11.18
N LEU A 175 5.75 0.66 10.68
CA LEU A 175 5.92 1.16 9.32
C LEU A 175 6.45 2.60 9.36
N PRO A 176 7.67 2.84 9.88
CA PRO A 176 8.23 4.18 10.00
C PRO A 176 8.28 4.89 8.65
N ALA A 177 7.90 6.17 8.65
CA ALA A 177 7.90 6.99 7.44
C ALA A 177 9.32 7.27 6.95
N GLU A 178 9.48 7.28 5.65
CA GLU A 178 10.69 7.70 4.94
C GLU A 178 10.33 8.73 3.86
N CYS A 179 11.17 9.74 3.72
CA CYS A 179 11.03 10.74 2.66
C CYS A 179 12.38 10.89 1.94
N PHE A 180 12.37 10.87 0.63
CA PHE A 180 13.57 10.98 -0.20
C PHE A 180 13.29 11.76 -1.48
N GLY A 181 14.33 12.33 -2.08
CA GLY A 181 14.19 13.07 -3.33
C GLY A 181 13.81 12.17 -4.52
N MET A 182 13.08 12.73 -5.48
CA MET A 182 12.64 11.99 -6.67
C MET A 182 13.83 11.47 -7.48
N ASN A 183 14.93 12.24 -7.57
CA ASN A 183 16.13 11.80 -8.25
C ASN A 183 16.74 10.53 -7.64
N PHE A 184 16.65 10.38 -6.31
CA PHE A 184 17.06 9.16 -5.63
C PHE A 184 16.14 7.98 -5.98
N ALA A 185 14.81 8.19 -6.01
CA ALA A 185 13.85 7.15 -6.38
C ALA A 185 14.11 6.60 -7.78
N VAL A 186 14.32 7.50 -8.75
CA VAL A 186 14.64 7.13 -10.13
C VAL A 186 15.94 6.35 -10.21
N TYR A 187 16.97 6.79 -9.50
CA TYR A 187 18.26 6.10 -9.47
C TYR A 187 18.12 4.69 -8.86
N GLU A 188 17.39 4.53 -7.76
CA GLU A 188 17.16 3.23 -7.13
C GLU A 188 16.45 2.26 -8.09
N LEU A 189 15.45 2.76 -8.82
CA LEU A 189 14.72 1.98 -9.82
C LEU A 189 15.64 1.48 -10.96
N LEU A 190 16.50 2.37 -11.46
CA LEU A 190 17.47 2.05 -12.50
C LEU A 190 18.57 1.10 -12.01
N SER A 191 18.98 1.23 -10.75
CA SER A 191 20.05 0.41 -10.15
C SER A 191 19.62 -1.04 -9.91
N ARG A 192 18.33 -1.28 -9.68
CA ARG A 192 17.77 -2.64 -9.59
C ARG A 192 17.82 -3.38 -10.92
N SER A 193 17.91 -2.64 -12.02
CA SER A 193 18.00 -3.17 -13.37
C SER A 193 19.44 -3.51 -13.82
N THR A 194 20.46 -3.13 -13.03
CA THR A 194 21.88 -3.36 -13.33
C THR A 194 22.65 -3.82 -12.09
N PRO A 195 23.30 -5.01 -12.08
CA PRO A 195 24.07 -5.47 -10.92
C PRO A 195 25.42 -4.74 -10.86
N GLY A 196 25.58 -3.82 -9.89
CA GLY A 196 26.87 -3.17 -9.60
C GLY A 196 26.94 -2.72 -8.14
N GLU A 197 27.78 -3.38 -7.36
CA GLU A 197 27.86 -3.28 -5.88
C GLU A 197 28.46 -1.98 -5.29
N HIS A 198 28.96 -1.05 -6.09
CA HIS A 198 29.86 -0.01 -5.56
C HIS A 198 29.23 1.34 -5.21
N ASP A 199 27.96 1.59 -5.53
CA ASP A 199 27.32 2.89 -5.25
C ASP A 199 26.33 2.90 -4.06
N ARG A 200 26.11 1.76 -3.41
CA ARG A 200 25.14 1.63 -2.30
C ARG A 200 25.46 2.49 -1.07
N GLU A 201 26.74 2.65 -0.72
CA GLU A 201 27.13 3.41 0.49
C GLU A 201 26.93 4.92 0.35
N ASN A 202 27.12 5.47 -0.83
CA ASN A 202 26.90 6.90 -1.08
C ASN A 202 25.42 7.26 -1.18
N LEU A 203 24.58 6.29 -1.52
CA LEU A 203 23.13 6.45 -1.66
C LEU A 203 22.41 6.41 -0.33
N LEU A 204 22.82 5.53 0.58
CA LEU A 204 22.25 5.43 1.94
C LEU A 204 22.40 6.73 2.74
N ARG A 205 23.37 7.58 2.40
CA ARG A 205 23.56 8.91 3.01
C ARG A 205 22.54 9.95 2.52
N ARG A 206 21.77 9.69 1.45
CA ARG A 206 20.78 10.62 0.87
C ARG A 206 19.36 10.31 1.26
N THR A 207 19.12 9.17 1.94
CA THR A 207 17.79 8.78 2.42
C THR A 207 17.50 9.49 3.74
N TRP A 208 16.40 10.19 3.79
CA TRP A 208 15.93 10.87 5.00
C TRP A 208 15.33 9.86 5.97
N HIS A 209 16.03 9.59 7.04
CA HIS A 209 15.40 9.02 8.21
C HIS A 209 14.82 10.19 9.04
N ILE A 210 13.51 10.30 9.12
CA ILE A 210 12.79 11.38 9.81
C ILE A 210 13.11 11.47 11.33
N HIS A 211 14.12 10.78 11.80
CA HIS A 211 14.56 10.78 13.19
C HIS A 211 15.94 11.42 13.46
N GLN A 212 16.59 12.03 12.47
CA GLN A 212 17.86 12.71 12.68
C GLN A 212 17.90 14.05 11.95
N GLU A 213 18.47 15.07 12.62
CA GLU A 213 18.76 16.38 12.05
C GLU A 213 19.69 16.21 10.84
N LEU A 214 19.14 16.38 9.64
CA LEU A 214 19.89 16.28 8.38
C LEU A 214 19.73 17.55 7.55
N GLU A 215 20.87 18.07 7.09
CA GLU A 215 20.91 19.10 6.06
C GLU A 215 20.42 18.51 4.72
N LEU A 216 19.47 19.22 4.08
CA LEU A 216 18.93 18.85 2.78
C LEU A 216 20.03 18.85 1.72
N PRO A 217 20.16 17.78 0.89
CA PRO A 217 20.84 17.93 -0.40
C PRO A 217 20.08 18.94 -1.27
N GLU A 218 20.75 19.51 -2.29
CA GLU A 218 20.17 20.49 -3.22
C GLU A 218 18.69 20.25 -3.45
N LYS A 219 17.85 21.29 -3.31
CA LYS A 219 16.38 21.24 -3.36
C LYS A 219 15.90 20.43 -4.56
N ASP A 220 15.47 19.22 -4.33
CA ASP A 220 14.72 18.46 -5.33
C ASP A 220 13.39 19.16 -5.60
N LYS A 221 12.91 19.07 -6.83
CA LYS A 221 11.61 19.65 -7.21
C LYS A 221 10.43 18.82 -6.69
N MET A 222 10.69 17.55 -6.38
CA MET A 222 9.70 16.59 -5.90
C MET A 222 10.36 15.60 -4.94
N TYR A 223 9.58 15.12 -3.97
CA TYR A 223 10.01 14.12 -2.99
C TYR A 223 8.99 12.99 -2.96
N VAL A 224 9.44 11.80 -2.62
CA VAL A 224 8.59 10.63 -2.36
C VAL A 224 8.47 10.45 -0.85
N LEU A 225 7.26 10.40 -0.35
CA LEU A 225 6.94 10.02 1.03
C LEU A 225 6.31 8.64 1.03
N SER A 226 6.93 7.70 1.72
CA SER A 226 6.46 6.34 1.91
C SER A 226 6.83 5.84 3.29
N ASN A 227 6.74 4.55 3.54
CA ASN A 227 7.34 3.91 4.69
C ASN A 227 8.57 3.05 4.28
N LYS A 228 9.31 2.58 5.28
CA LYS A 228 10.52 1.78 5.09
C LYS A 228 10.32 0.54 4.20
N LEU A 229 9.14 -0.07 4.22
CA LEU A 229 8.82 -1.26 3.43
C LEU A 229 8.28 -0.92 2.04
N LYS A 230 8.01 0.37 1.76
CA LYS A 230 7.40 0.85 0.51
C LYS A 230 6.08 0.12 0.18
N ASN A 231 5.35 -0.27 1.23
CA ASN A 231 4.07 -0.96 1.12
C ASN A 231 3.03 -0.27 2.00
N TYR A 232 1.90 0.15 1.42
CA TYR A 232 0.87 1.00 2.03
C TYR A 232 1.41 2.32 2.60
N GLY A 233 2.53 2.82 2.07
CA GLY A 233 3.25 3.98 2.59
C GLY A 233 2.54 5.32 2.36
N ALA A 234 1.57 5.41 1.47
CA ALA A 234 0.73 6.60 1.35
C ALA A 234 0.04 6.98 2.67
N ALA A 235 -0.19 6.00 3.55
CA ALA A 235 -0.75 6.24 4.88
C ALA A 235 0.12 7.18 5.75
N CYS A 236 1.40 7.40 5.41
CA CYS A 236 2.29 8.32 6.12
C CYS A 236 1.76 9.76 6.18
N ILE A 237 0.93 10.19 5.22
CA ILE A 237 0.30 11.53 5.26
C ILE A 237 -0.67 11.70 6.44
N ALA A 238 -1.16 10.59 6.99
CA ALA A 238 -2.04 10.59 8.16
C ALA A 238 -1.30 10.33 9.48
N TYR A 239 0.02 10.18 9.46
CA TYR A 239 0.81 10.04 10.70
C TYR A 239 0.86 11.40 11.41
N PRO A 240 0.70 11.40 12.74
CA PRO A 240 0.84 12.65 13.49
C PRO A 240 2.19 13.32 13.22
N TYR A 241 2.15 14.62 12.93
CA TYR A 241 3.30 15.50 12.75
C TYR A 241 4.16 15.29 11.49
N ILE A 242 3.90 14.28 10.64
CA ILE A 242 4.74 14.05 9.45
C ILE A 242 4.69 15.24 8.48
N LEU A 243 3.49 15.73 8.18
CA LEU A 243 3.35 16.87 7.27
C LEU A 243 3.91 18.16 7.88
N ASP A 244 3.73 18.37 9.21
CA ASP A 244 4.35 19.48 9.92
C ASP A 244 5.88 19.43 9.88
N MET A 245 6.45 18.24 10.07
CA MET A 245 7.91 18.03 9.96
C MET A 245 8.41 18.33 8.56
N LEU A 246 7.71 17.87 7.52
CA LEU A 246 8.05 18.17 6.13
C LEU A 246 7.96 19.68 5.86
N ALA A 247 6.92 20.36 6.35
CA ALA A 247 6.79 21.81 6.24
C ALA A 247 7.94 22.54 6.93
N GLY A 248 8.35 22.09 8.11
CA GLY A 248 9.49 22.63 8.84
C GLY A 248 10.83 22.49 8.10
N VAL A 249 10.98 21.42 7.36
CA VAL A 249 12.17 21.15 6.55
C VAL A 249 12.16 21.92 5.24
N LEU A 250 11.05 21.86 4.49
CA LEU A 250 10.89 22.56 3.23
C LEU A 250 10.79 24.09 3.42
N LYS A 251 10.31 24.53 4.60
CA LYS A 251 10.06 25.95 4.96
C LYS A 251 9.05 26.64 4.05
N GLU A 252 8.11 25.88 3.53
CA GLU A 252 7.07 26.35 2.60
C GLU A 252 5.86 25.41 2.59
N ASN A 253 4.76 25.84 1.97
CA ASN A 253 3.63 24.99 1.64
C ASN A 253 4.02 23.99 0.56
N PHE A 254 3.23 22.94 0.40
CA PHE A 254 3.48 21.95 -0.64
C PHE A 254 2.19 21.23 -1.06
N TYR A 255 2.24 20.67 -2.27
CA TYR A 255 1.23 19.73 -2.75
C TYR A 255 1.57 18.31 -2.32
N VAL A 256 0.53 17.50 -2.11
CA VAL A 256 0.61 16.07 -1.86
C VAL A 256 -0.20 15.35 -2.92
N LEU A 257 0.43 14.45 -3.67
CA LEU A 257 -0.16 13.73 -4.78
C LEU A 257 -0.31 12.24 -4.41
N PRO A 258 -1.49 11.81 -3.93
CA PRO A 258 -1.71 10.43 -3.48
C PRO A 258 -2.18 9.55 -4.65
N SER A 259 -1.33 9.27 -5.63
CA SER A 259 -1.68 8.41 -6.76
C SER A 259 -1.79 6.94 -6.37
N SER A 260 -0.87 6.41 -5.57
CA SER A 260 -0.77 5.01 -5.18
C SER A 260 -1.04 4.80 -3.68
N VAL A 261 -1.47 3.59 -3.30
CA VAL A 261 -1.52 3.18 -1.87
C VAL A 261 -0.14 3.06 -1.24
N HIS A 262 0.92 2.96 -2.06
CA HIS A 262 2.28 2.66 -1.62
C HIS A 262 3.09 3.91 -1.25
N GLU A 263 2.86 5.03 -1.93
CA GLU A 263 3.58 6.29 -1.72
C GLU A 263 2.75 7.50 -2.14
N VAL A 264 3.20 8.66 -1.70
CA VAL A 264 2.72 9.95 -2.20
C VAL A 264 3.88 10.81 -2.65
N ILE A 265 3.64 11.67 -3.64
CA ILE A 265 4.63 12.63 -4.10
C ILE A 265 4.38 13.97 -3.42
N ILE A 266 5.43 14.54 -2.85
CA ILE A 266 5.45 15.87 -2.24
C ILE A 266 6.06 16.85 -3.23
N VAL A 267 5.33 17.90 -3.56
CA VAL A 267 5.78 18.93 -4.52
C VAL A 267 5.79 20.29 -3.81
N PRO A 268 6.96 20.85 -3.51
CA PRO A 268 7.07 22.18 -2.90
C PRO A 268 6.37 23.25 -3.72
N GLU A 269 5.75 24.23 -3.07
CA GLU A 269 5.08 25.34 -3.75
C GLU A 269 6.07 26.13 -4.63
N SER A 270 7.32 26.24 -4.21
CA SER A 270 8.41 26.89 -4.95
C SER A 270 8.73 26.23 -6.29
N SER A 271 8.24 25.01 -6.57
CA SER A 271 8.35 24.37 -7.89
C SER A 271 7.57 25.12 -8.98
N GLN A 272 6.61 25.98 -8.59
CA GLN A 272 5.76 26.78 -9.47
C GLN A 272 4.92 25.96 -10.47
N ILE A 273 4.68 24.68 -10.19
CA ILE A 273 3.81 23.82 -10.99
C ILE A 273 2.35 24.12 -10.58
N ARG A 274 1.49 24.34 -11.56
CA ARG A 274 0.07 24.63 -11.28
C ARG A 274 -0.66 23.37 -10.82
N GLN A 275 -1.61 23.53 -9.90
CA GLN A 275 -2.43 22.43 -9.40
C GLN A 275 -3.08 21.61 -10.51
N SER A 276 -3.66 22.27 -11.53
CA SER A 276 -4.29 21.59 -12.66
C SER A 276 -3.31 20.73 -13.48
N GLU A 277 -2.06 21.11 -13.51
CA GLU A 277 -0.99 20.33 -14.14
C GLU A 277 -0.62 19.12 -13.30
N LEU A 278 -0.50 19.29 -11.96
CA LEU A 278 -0.27 18.19 -11.03
C LEU A 278 -1.40 17.15 -11.09
N GLU A 279 -2.66 17.59 -11.10
CA GLU A 279 -3.81 16.67 -11.22
C GLU A 279 -3.84 15.93 -12.57
N ARG A 280 -3.41 16.58 -13.64
CA ARG A 280 -3.27 15.93 -14.95
C ARG A 280 -2.18 14.85 -14.90
N MET A 281 -1.03 15.16 -14.30
CA MET A 281 0.07 14.18 -14.12
C MET A 281 -0.38 12.97 -13.28
N VAL A 282 -1.11 13.21 -12.18
CA VAL A 282 -1.65 12.13 -11.34
C VAL A 282 -2.58 11.23 -12.14
N ARG A 283 -3.53 11.81 -12.90
CA ARG A 283 -4.44 11.01 -13.73
C ARG A 283 -3.70 10.20 -14.80
N GLU A 284 -2.75 10.79 -15.49
CA GLU A 284 -1.96 10.11 -16.52
C GLU A 284 -1.18 8.92 -15.93
N ILE A 285 -0.56 9.10 -14.76
CA ILE A 285 0.16 8.03 -14.05
C ILE A 285 -0.81 6.93 -13.60
N ASN A 286 -1.96 7.30 -13.04
CA ASN A 286 -2.97 6.34 -12.59
C ASN A 286 -3.55 5.51 -13.76
N GLU A 287 -3.69 6.10 -14.94
CA GLU A 287 -4.21 5.41 -16.13
C GLU A 287 -3.17 4.50 -16.79
N THR A 288 -1.87 4.77 -16.62
CA THR A 288 -0.81 4.10 -17.41
C THR A 288 0.15 3.26 -16.60
N GLN A 289 0.33 3.53 -15.29
CA GLN A 289 1.39 2.95 -14.48
C GLN A 289 0.90 2.30 -13.19
N VAL A 290 -0.22 2.75 -12.62
CA VAL A 290 -0.72 2.27 -11.33
C VAL A 290 -1.79 1.21 -11.55
N PRO A 291 -1.63 0.00 -10.98
CA PRO A 291 -2.69 -1.01 -10.99
C PRO A 291 -3.99 -0.46 -10.39
N GLU A 292 -5.13 -0.80 -10.96
CA GLU A 292 -6.42 -0.24 -10.54
C GLU A 292 -6.68 -0.41 -9.04
N GLU A 293 -6.30 -1.55 -8.46
CA GLU A 293 -6.45 -1.82 -7.02
C GLU A 293 -5.56 -0.96 -6.13
N GLU A 294 -4.54 -0.31 -6.68
CA GLU A 294 -3.59 0.52 -5.94
C GLU A 294 -3.88 2.01 -6.05
N ILE A 295 -4.75 2.42 -6.97
CA ILE A 295 -5.10 3.84 -7.16
C ILE A 295 -5.77 4.39 -5.91
N LEU A 296 -5.22 5.50 -5.36
CA LEU A 296 -5.81 6.22 -4.24
C LEU A 296 -6.71 7.37 -4.69
N SER A 297 -6.15 8.39 -5.31
CA SER A 297 -6.90 9.58 -5.71
C SER A 297 -6.38 10.15 -7.02
N ASN A 298 -7.23 10.91 -7.72
CA ASN A 298 -6.87 11.71 -8.90
C ASN A 298 -6.67 13.20 -8.54
N HIS A 299 -6.76 13.54 -7.26
CA HIS A 299 -6.69 14.92 -6.79
C HIS A 299 -5.32 15.26 -6.22
N ALA A 300 -4.88 16.49 -6.42
CA ALA A 300 -3.75 17.06 -5.71
C ALA A 300 -4.26 17.70 -4.41
N TYR A 301 -3.71 17.30 -3.28
CA TYR A 301 -3.96 17.96 -2.00
C TYR A 301 -2.96 19.09 -1.79
N PHE A 302 -3.32 20.07 -0.95
CA PHE A 302 -2.43 21.16 -0.59
C PHE A 302 -2.29 21.27 0.92
N TYR A 303 -1.04 21.36 1.38
CA TYR A 303 -0.72 21.51 2.79
C TYR A 303 -0.30 22.95 3.10
N TYR A 304 -1.05 23.59 3.97
CA TYR A 304 -0.77 24.93 4.49
C TYR A 304 0.13 24.83 5.72
N ALA A 305 1.42 25.15 5.55
CA ALA A 305 2.45 24.99 6.59
C ALA A 305 2.17 25.81 7.85
N GLN A 306 1.62 27.01 7.69
CA GLN A 306 1.31 27.89 8.83
C GLN A 306 0.08 27.43 9.63
N GLU A 307 -0.85 26.75 8.98
CA GLU A 307 -2.11 26.31 9.59
C GLU A 307 -2.03 24.85 10.08
N GLY A 308 -1.01 24.11 9.65
CA GLY A 308 -0.92 22.67 9.88
C GLY A 308 -2.08 21.89 9.25
N LYS A 309 -2.58 22.32 8.09
CA LYS A 309 -3.83 21.82 7.51
C LYS A 309 -3.61 21.28 6.11
N LEU A 310 -4.04 20.04 5.89
CA LEU A 310 -4.14 19.41 4.58
C LEU A 310 -5.58 19.52 4.06
N GLN A 311 -5.75 19.87 2.78
CA GLN A 311 -7.07 19.95 2.14
C GLN A 311 -7.02 19.57 0.67
N LEU A 312 -8.18 19.34 0.07
CA LEU A 312 -8.34 19.09 -1.37
C LEU A 312 -8.05 20.37 -2.14
N GLY A 313 -6.89 20.38 -2.81
CA GLY A 313 -6.47 21.53 -3.61
C GLY A 313 -6.11 22.78 -2.79
N LYS A 314 -5.52 23.74 -3.48
CA LYS A 314 -5.24 25.08 -2.95
C LYS A 314 -6.49 25.94 -3.10
N GLU A 315 -6.93 26.60 -2.04
CA GLU A 315 -7.99 27.60 -2.15
C GLU A 315 -7.55 28.70 -3.12
N MET A 316 -8.34 28.96 -4.14
CA MET A 316 -8.13 30.14 -4.96
C MET A 316 -8.51 31.35 -4.10
N CYS A 317 -7.54 32.23 -3.80
CA CYS A 317 -7.85 33.56 -3.33
C CYS A 317 -8.72 34.23 -4.41
N ILE A 318 -10.00 34.38 -4.14
CA ILE A 318 -10.83 35.31 -4.92
C ILE A 318 -10.33 36.68 -4.50
N ASP A 319 -9.42 37.26 -5.29
CA ASP A 319 -9.11 38.66 -5.15
C ASP A 319 -10.47 39.40 -5.31
N ARG A 320 -11.01 39.85 -4.18
CA ARG A 320 -12.06 40.82 -4.21
C ARG A 320 -11.42 42.09 -4.79
N GLU A 321 -11.50 42.25 -6.09
CA GLU A 321 -11.34 43.57 -6.68
C GLU A 321 -12.40 44.45 -5.99
N ASP A 322 -11.94 45.29 -5.10
CA ASP A 322 -12.72 46.40 -4.55
C ASP A 322 -13.12 47.27 -5.72
N ASN A 323 -14.39 47.16 -6.13
CA ASN A 323 -15.03 48.18 -6.94
C ASN A 323 -15.26 49.37 -6.02
N GLU A 324 -14.36 50.37 -6.09
CA GLU A 324 -14.68 51.74 -5.79
C GLU A 324 -15.18 52.48 -7.06
#